data_1211a8a8b6d324d4b401241c816a2eb5
#
_entry.id   1211a8a8b6d324d4b401241c816a2eb5
#
_cell.length_a   1.000
_cell.length_b   1.000
_cell.length_c   1.000
_cell.angle_alpha   90.00
_cell.angle_beta   90.00
_cell.angle_gamma   90.00
#
_symmetry.space_group_name_H-M   'P 1'
#
loop_
_entity.id
_entity.type
_entity.pdbx_description
1 polymer ?
#
loop_
_entity_poly.entity_id
_entity_poly.type
_entity_poly.pdbx_seq_one_letter_code
_entity_poly.pdbx_strand_id
1 'polypeptide(L)'
;MPTTKPAIQAQSLGVIYSNGAVALSPLDLTIEPGSFTVLLGASGAGKSTLLRSLNGLVRPTQGRVLDARGDSIAEARTLRRHRRETGMIFQQHQLIGRVSVLGNVLMGRLGYHTALRTLFPFSGSEKHQALDALERVGLLDKALVRADQLSGGQQQRVGIARALVQKPRLILADEPVASLDPGTAERVLSLLHGICRADGLTAVVSLHQLDFAKRFGERIIGLAAGHIVFDGPPERLDDATAGQLYGAPTLGAPVLEEIFA
;
A
#
# COMPACT_ATOMS: atom_id res chain seq x y z
N MET A 1 23.94 -14.72 13.82
CA MET A 1 23.03 -14.77 12.65
C MET A 1 23.22 -13.48 11.86
N PRO A 2 23.42 -13.49 10.54
CA PRO A 2 23.50 -12.27 9.78
C PRO A 2 22.18 -11.53 9.93
N THR A 3 22.21 -10.33 10.49
CA THR A 3 21.04 -9.45 10.57
C THR A 3 20.69 -9.01 9.16
N THR A 4 19.68 -9.64 8.56
CA THR A 4 19.10 -9.19 7.30
C THR A 4 18.64 -7.75 7.46
N LYS A 5 19.11 -6.86 6.59
CA LYS A 5 18.66 -5.46 6.63
C LYS A 5 17.15 -5.39 6.38
N PRO A 6 16.41 -4.57 7.13
CA PRO A 6 14.98 -4.38 6.91
C PRO A 6 14.66 -3.91 5.48
N ALA A 7 13.49 -4.27 4.97
CA ALA A 7 13.00 -3.75 3.70
C ALA A 7 12.67 -2.24 3.79
N ILE A 8 12.13 -1.82 4.94
CA ILE A 8 11.85 -0.43 5.28
C ILE A 8 11.75 -0.29 6.80
N GLN A 9 12.12 0.87 7.33
CA GLN A 9 12.04 1.16 8.76
C GLN A 9 11.49 2.57 9.00
N ALA A 10 10.56 2.70 9.92
CA ALA A 10 10.13 3.97 10.51
C ALA A 10 10.76 4.11 11.90
N GLN A 11 11.31 5.29 12.20
CA GLN A 11 11.92 5.61 13.49
C GLN A 11 11.23 6.83 14.07
N SER A 12 10.54 6.66 15.20
CA SER A 12 9.75 7.66 15.92
C SER A 12 8.84 8.46 14.98
N LEU A 13 8.23 7.77 14.00
CA LEU A 13 7.45 8.34 12.93
C LEU A 13 6.14 8.92 13.47
N GLY A 14 5.98 10.22 13.42
CA GLY A 14 4.74 10.93 13.79
C GLY A 14 4.24 11.82 12.67
N VAL A 15 2.91 11.96 12.55
CA VAL A 15 2.26 12.82 11.54
C VAL A 15 1.12 13.61 12.18
N ILE A 16 1.25 14.93 12.11
CA ILE A 16 0.20 15.89 12.49
C ILE A 16 -0.14 16.68 11.23
N TYR A 17 -1.40 16.69 10.82
CA TYR A 17 -1.86 17.47 9.67
C TYR A 17 -1.97 18.96 10.00
N SER A 18 -2.03 19.81 8.98
CA SER A 18 -2.10 21.26 9.11
C SER A 18 -3.31 21.78 9.90
N ASN A 19 -4.38 20.99 9.99
CA ASN A 19 -5.56 21.27 10.81
C ASN A 19 -5.40 20.86 12.28
N GLY A 20 -4.22 20.43 12.70
CA GLY A 20 -3.93 19.97 14.07
C GLY A 20 -4.28 18.52 14.36
N ALA A 21 -4.90 17.79 13.42
CA ALA A 21 -5.25 16.38 13.62
C ALA A 21 -4.01 15.49 13.71
N VAL A 22 -3.86 14.76 14.80
CA VAL A 22 -2.81 13.76 14.99
C VAL A 22 -3.24 12.49 14.25
N ALA A 23 -2.58 12.21 13.12
CA ALA A 23 -2.86 11.02 12.32
C ALA A 23 -2.00 9.82 12.72
N LEU A 24 -0.77 10.08 13.19
CA LEU A 24 0.12 9.08 13.78
C LEU A 24 0.84 9.71 14.96
N SER A 25 0.74 9.08 16.11
CA SER A 25 1.62 9.31 17.24
C SER A 25 2.99 8.71 16.95
N PRO A 26 4.08 9.22 17.55
CA PRO A 26 5.41 8.68 17.30
C PRO A 26 5.45 7.16 17.47
N LEU A 27 5.82 6.46 16.41
CA LEU A 27 5.90 4.99 16.38
C LEU A 27 7.19 4.52 15.72
N ASP A 28 7.66 3.37 16.15
CA ASP A 28 8.75 2.63 15.53
C ASP A 28 8.17 1.41 14.80
N LEU A 29 8.65 1.17 13.57
CA LEU A 29 8.19 0.05 12.77
C LEU A 29 9.33 -0.46 11.89
N THR A 30 9.53 -1.77 11.89
CA THR A 30 10.48 -2.45 11.01
C THR A 30 9.75 -3.50 10.20
N ILE A 31 9.91 -3.48 8.87
CA ILE A 31 9.35 -4.49 7.95
C ILE A 31 10.49 -5.33 7.40
N GLU A 32 10.39 -6.63 7.63
CA GLU A 32 11.40 -7.60 7.18
C GLU A 32 11.25 -7.91 5.68
N PRO A 33 12.37 -8.16 4.95
CA PRO A 33 12.31 -8.54 3.56
C PRO A 33 11.52 -9.83 3.33
N GLY A 34 10.74 -9.86 2.24
CA GLY A 34 9.98 -11.03 1.82
C GLY A 34 8.74 -11.34 2.65
N SER A 35 8.42 -10.52 3.68
CA SER A 35 7.22 -10.70 4.51
C SER A 35 5.97 -10.11 3.87
N PHE A 36 4.81 -10.73 4.12
CA PHE A 36 3.49 -10.18 3.80
C PHE A 36 2.84 -9.66 5.08
N THR A 37 2.99 -8.37 5.33
CA THR A 37 2.50 -7.69 6.54
C THR A 37 1.15 -7.03 6.27
N VAL A 38 0.17 -7.24 7.15
CA VAL A 38 -1.15 -6.60 7.08
C VAL A 38 -1.25 -5.50 8.13
N LEU A 39 -1.66 -4.29 7.70
CA LEU A 39 -2.08 -3.21 8.59
C LEU A 39 -3.58 -3.32 8.82
N LEU A 40 -4.00 -3.51 10.07
CA LEU A 40 -5.38 -3.69 10.46
C LEU A 40 -5.84 -2.54 11.38
N GLY A 41 -7.11 -2.19 11.35
CA GLY A 41 -7.70 -1.17 12.22
C GLY A 41 -8.90 -0.48 11.59
N ALA A 42 -9.66 0.26 12.39
CA ALA A 42 -10.83 1.01 11.95
C ALA A 42 -10.49 2.10 10.92
N SER A 43 -11.52 2.66 10.27
CA SER A 43 -11.35 3.86 9.44
C SER A 43 -10.83 5.00 10.31
N GLY A 44 -9.88 5.77 9.79
CA GLY A 44 -9.24 6.86 10.56
C GLY A 44 -8.13 6.42 11.53
N ALA A 45 -7.84 5.12 11.69
CA ALA A 45 -6.80 4.64 12.61
C ALA A 45 -5.36 5.04 12.23
N GLY A 46 -5.13 5.63 11.04
CA GLY A 46 -3.81 6.07 10.58
C GLY A 46 -3.15 5.17 9.53
N LYS A 47 -3.78 4.07 9.10
CA LYS A 47 -3.21 3.09 8.15
C LYS A 47 -2.72 3.71 6.84
N SER A 48 -3.59 4.47 6.16
CA SER A 48 -3.25 5.15 4.90
C SER A 48 -2.16 6.20 5.10
N THR A 49 -2.18 6.92 6.23
CA THR A 49 -1.13 7.89 6.57
C THR A 49 0.21 7.19 6.75
N LEU A 50 0.25 6.05 7.45
CA LEU A 50 1.45 5.24 7.61
C LEU A 50 2.00 4.77 6.26
N LEU A 51 1.16 4.12 5.42
CA LEU A 51 1.58 3.65 4.08
C LEU A 51 2.11 4.78 3.20
N ARG A 52 1.42 5.92 3.21
CA ARG A 52 1.84 7.10 2.43
C ARG A 52 3.12 7.72 2.98
N SER A 53 3.34 7.67 4.29
CA SER A 53 4.60 8.12 4.90
C SER A 53 5.76 7.18 4.54
N LEU A 54 5.51 5.85 4.55
CA LEU A 54 6.50 4.87 4.11
C LEU A 54 6.89 5.05 2.63
N ASN A 55 6.01 5.55 1.77
CA ASN A 55 6.33 5.89 0.37
C ASN A 55 6.77 7.34 0.16
N GLY A 56 6.90 8.13 1.24
CA GLY A 56 7.25 9.55 1.18
C GLY A 56 6.21 10.43 0.48
N LEU A 57 4.94 9.99 0.38
CA LEU A 57 3.81 10.77 -0.12
C LEU A 57 3.27 11.71 0.96
N VAL A 58 3.36 11.31 2.21
CA VAL A 58 3.12 12.15 3.38
C VAL A 58 4.46 12.39 4.07
N ARG A 59 4.81 13.63 4.30
CA ARG A 59 6.04 13.98 5.01
C ARG A 59 5.78 13.88 6.52
N PRO A 60 6.58 13.10 7.27
CA PRO A 60 6.49 13.05 8.72
C PRO A 60 6.72 14.44 9.32
N THR A 61 5.98 14.76 10.40
CA THR A 61 6.22 15.93 11.24
C THR A 61 7.27 15.65 12.29
N GLN A 62 7.46 14.36 12.62
CA GLN A 62 8.46 13.89 13.57
C GLN A 62 9.04 12.57 13.08
N GLY A 63 10.29 12.28 13.45
CA GLY A 63 10.98 11.05 13.11
C GLY A 63 11.36 10.97 11.63
N ARG A 64 11.59 9.75 11.15
CA ARG A 64 12.07 9.52 9.78
C ARG A 64 11.73 8.11 9.30
N VAL A 65 11.76 7.94 7.97
CA VAL A 65 11.69 6.64 7.30
C VAL A 65 13.04 6.35 6.65
N LEU A 66 13.53 5.13 6.83
CA LEU A 66 14.77 4.63 6.24
C LEU A 66 14.44 3.54 5.20
N ASP A 67 15.09 3.61 4.05
CA ASP A 67 14.97 2.58 3.00
C ASP A 67 15.77 1.31 3.36
N ALA A 68 15.73 0.29 2.50
CA ALA A 68 16.43 -0.99 2.68
C ALA A 68 17.96 -0.86 2.82
N ARG A 69 18.53 0.30 2.51
CA ARG A 69 19.98 0.58 2.67
C ARG A 69 20.28 1.27 4.00
N GLY A 70 19.23 1.74 4.71
CA GLY A 70 19.34 2.53 5.92
C GLY A 70 19.44 4.05 5.64
N ASP A 71 19.21 4.46 4.39
CA ASP A 71 19.24 5.87 4.01
C ASP A 71 17.88 6.52 4.25
N SER A 72 17.85 7.79 4.72
CA SER A 72 16.61 8.52 4.94
C SER A 72 15.93 8.89 3.61
N ILE A 73 14.63 8.54 3.47
CA ILE A 73 13.84 8.92 2.29
C ILE A 73 13.45 10.41 2.28
N ALA A 74 13.81 11.20 3.31
CA ALA A 74 13.64 12.64 3.28
C ALA A 74 14.54 13.32 2.23
N GLU A 75 15.65 12.68 1.85
CA GLU A 75 16.56 13.15 0.82
C GLU A 75 16.01 12.87 -0.58
N ALA A 76 16.01 13.87 -1.46
CA ALA A 76 15.41 13.78 -2.80
C ALA A 76 15.99 12.64 -3.66
N ARG A 77 17.29 12.36 -3.56
CA ARG A 77 17.95 11.27 -4.30
C ARG A 77 17.50 9.90 -3.79
N THR A 78 17.47 9.72 -2.47
CA THR A 78 17.01 8.50 -1.79
C THR A 78 15.54 8.26 -2.07
N LEU A 79 14.69 9.31 -1.95
CA LEU A 79 13.25 9.21 -2.24
C LEU A 79 12.97 8.76 -3.67
N ARG A 80 13.71 9.33 -4.65
CA ARG A 80 13.54 8.94 -6.06
C ARG A 80 13.91 7.47 -6.28
N ARG A 81 14.99 6.99 -5.67
CA ARG A 81 15.40 5.57 -5.70
C ARG A 81 14.35 4.70 -5.01
N HIS A 82 13.95 5.06 -3.80
CA HIS A 82 12.96 4.33 -3.02
C HIS A 82 11.65 4.14 -3.79
N ARG A 83 11.12 5.22 -4.39
CA ARG A 83 9.88 5.16 -5.18
C ARG A 83 9.99 4.32 -6.46
N ARG A 84 11.18 4.16 -7.04
CA ARG A 84 11.41 3.23 -8.16
C ARG A 84 11.37 1.77 -7.70
N GLU A 85 11.84 1.49 -6.50
CA GLU A 85 11.92 0.17 -5.90
C GLU A 85 10.66 -0.20 -5.11
N THR A 86 9.68 0.72 -5.01
CA THR A 86 8.41 0.55 -4.27
C THR A 86 7.21 0.70 -5.19
N GLY A 87 6.40 -0.37 -5.31
CA GLY A 87 5.12 -0.33 -6.00
C GLY A 87 4.02 0.13 -5.04
N MET A 88 3.27 1.17 -5.41
CA MET A 88 2.11 1.62 -4.63
C MET A 88 0.82 1.24 -5.32
N ILE A 89 -0.06 0.57 -4.59
CA ILE A 89 -1.43 0.21 -5.00
C ILE A 89 -2.39 1.03 -4.16
N PHE A 90 -3.27 1.79 -4.82
CA PHE A 90 -4.19 2.72 -4.16
C PHE A 90 -5.61 2.15 -4.08
N GLN A 91 -6.37 2.57 -3.09
CA GLN A 91 -7.76 2.21 -2.87
C GLN A 91 -8.66 2.56 -4.07
N GLN A 92 -8.54 3.78 -4.58
CA GLN A 92 -9.22 4.22 -5.81
C GLN A 92 -8.28 3.99 -6.99
N HIS A 93 -8.17 2.85 -7.55
CA HIS A 93 -7.34 2.39 -8.67
C HIS A 93 -6.44 3.45 -9.35
N GLN A 94 -6.82 4.73 -9.33
CA GLN A 94 -6.14 5.90 -9.93
C GLN A 94 -5.70 5.63 -11.37
N LEU A 95 -6.58 4.99 -12.13
CA LEU A 95 -6.37 4.75 -13.55
C LEU A 95 -6.90 5.94 -14.36
N ILE A 96 -6.23 6.24 -15.47
CA ILE A 96 -6.74 7.20 -16.44
C ILE A 96 -7.74 6.44 -17.31
N GLY A 97 -9.05 6.65 -17.08
CA GLY A 97 -10.14 5.88 -17.67
C GLY A 97 -10.08 5.83 -19.20
N ARG A 98 -9.79 6.96 -19.86
CA ARG A 98 -9.73 7.06 -21.33
C ARG A 98 -8.47 6.44 -21.96
N VAL A 99 -7.47 6.09 -21.16
CA VAL A 99 -6.23 5.44 -21.61
C VAL A 99 -6.41 3.92 -21.58
N SER A 100 -5.77 3.21 -22.51
CA SER A 100 -5.79 1.76 -22.54
C SER A 100 -5.19 1.14 -21.27
N VAL A 101 -5.52 -0.11 -21.01
CA VAL A 101 -4.96 -0.91 -19.91
C VAL A 101 -3.44 -0.93 -19.99
N LEU A 102 -2.88 -1.24 -21.16
CA LEU A 102 -1.43 -1.22 -21.40
C LEU A 102 -0.83 0.17 -21.12
N GLY A 103 -1.50 1.23 -21.56
CA GLY A 103 -1.05 2.61 -21.31
C GLY A 103 -0.99 2.93 -19.81
N ASN A 104 -2.01 2.52 -19.04
CA ASN A 104 -2.03 2.68 -17.58
C ASN A 104 -0.89 1.91 -16.90
N VAL A 105 -0.61 0.68 -17.33
CA VAL A 105 0.51 -0.11 -16.77
C VAL A 105 1.84 0.54 -17.09
N LEU A 106 2.06 1.00 -18.33
CA LEU A 106 3.28 1.68 -18.75
C LEU A 106 3.61 2.93 -17.92
N MET A 107 2.61 3.62 -17.36
CA MET A 107 2.84 4.75 -16.45
C MET A 107 3.67 4.37 -15.21
N GLY A 108 3.65 3.11 -14.80
CA GLY A 108 4.53 2.62 -13.73
C GLY A 108 6.02 2.76 -14.08
N ARG A 109 6.38 2.87 -15.36
CA ARG A 109 7.77 3.05 -15.81
C ARG A 109 8.25 4.50 -15.80
N LEU A 110 7.35 5.48 -15.66
CA LEU A 110 7.71 6.90 -15.73
C LEU A 110 8.80 7.31 -14.72
N GLY A 111 8.82 6.70 -13.54
CA GLY A 111 9.85 6.95 -12.53
C GLY A 111 11.29 6.66 -12.98
N TYR A 112 11.47 5.88 -14.05
CA TYR A 112 12.79 5.55 -14.65
C TYR A 112 13.25 6.56 -15.71
N HIS A 113 12.33 7.43 -16.15
CA HIS A 113 12.61 8.39 -17.19
C HIS A 113 13.00 9.76 -16.61
N THR A 114 13.79 10.51 -17.39
CA THR A 114 13.97 11.95 -17.17
C THR A 114 12.77 12.71 -17.76
N ALA A 115 12.58 13.96 -17.36
CA ALA A 115 11.47 14.77 -17.89
C ALA A 115 11.47 14.84 -19.43
N LEU A 116 12.63 15.00 -20.06
CA LEU A 116 12.72 15.01 -21.52
C LEU A 116 12.38 13.65 -22.14
N ARG A 117 12.76 12.54 -21.49
CA ARG A 117 12.48 11.18 -22.00
C ARG A 117 10.98 10.86 -21.95
N THR A 118 10.21 11.46 -21.03
CA THR A 118 8.76 11.25 -20.94
C THR A 118 7.97 11.83 -22.13
N LEU A 119 8.59 12.69 -22.94
CA LEU A 119 7.99 13.24 -24.17
C LEU A 119 8.05 12.23 -25.34
N PHE A 120 8.81 11.14 -25.22
CA PHE A 120 8.95 10.13 -26.26
C PHE A 120 8.15 8.86 -25.90
N PRO A 121 7.76 8.08 -26.91
CA PRO A 121 7.08 6.80 -26.70
C PRO A 121 7.89 5.84 -25.83
N PHE A 122 7.22 4.96 -25.10
CA PHE A 122 7.86 3.86 -24.39
C PHE A 122 8.55 2.90 -25.36
N SER A 123 9.69 2.38 -24.95
CA SER A 123 10.48 1.43 -25.74
C SER A 123 9.74 0.10 -25.92
N GLY A 124 10.15 -0.69 -26.93
CA GLY A 124 9.63 -2.05 -27.12
C GLY A 124 9.80 -2.93 -25.89
N SER A 125 10.97 -2.84 -25.23
CA SER A 125 11.25 -3.59 -23.99
C SER A 125 10.28 -3.22 -22.85
N GLU A 126 9.96 -1.93 -22.67
CA GLU A 126 9.00 -1.50 -21.64
C GLU A 126 7.58 -1.96 -21.95
N LYS A 127 7.20 -1.99 -23.24
CA LYS A 127 5.91 -2.54 -23.67
C LYS A 127 5.82 -4.03 -23.37
N HIS A 128 6.87 -4.82 -23.63
CA HIS A 128 6.92 -6.24 -23.27
C HIS A 128 6.79 -6.43 -21.75
N GLN A 129 7.55 -5.68 -20.94
CA GLN A 129 7.44 -5.75 -19.49
C GLN A 129 6.02 -5.41 -18.98
N ALA A 130 5.33 -4.48 -19.64
CA ALA A 130 3.95 -4.16 -19.29
C ALA A 130 2.96 -5.27 -19.71
N LEU A 131 3.18 -5.92 -20.84
CA LEU A 131 2.39 -7.08 -21.27
C LEU A 131 2.62 -8.28 -20.35
N ASP A 132 3.87 -8.56 -19.97
CA ASP A 132 4.21 -9.61 -18.99
C ASP A 132 3.49 -9.33 -17.63
N ALA A 133 3.49 -8.08 -17.18
CA ALA A 133 2.77 -7.71 -15.97
C ALA A 133 1.25 -7.89 -16.09
N LEU A 134 0.68 -7.63 -17.27
CA LEU A 134 -0.73 -7.87 -17.56
C LEU A 134 -1.07 -9.35 -17.62
N GLU A 135 -0.21 -10.18 -18.20
CA GLU A 135 -0.36 -11.63 -18.22
C GLU A 135 -0.41 -12.19 -16.80
N ARG A 136 0.50 -11.74 -15.92
CA ARG A 136 0.55 -12.17 -14.51
C ARG A 136 -0.72 -11.87 -13.72
N VAL A 137 -1.45 -10.81 -14.09
CA VAL A 137 -2.74 -10.47 -13.47
C VAL A 137 -3.95 -10.97 -14.26
N GLY A 138 -3.73 -11.76 -15.33
CA GLY A 138 -4.77 -12.36 -16.16
C GLY A 138 -5.59 -11.34 -16.96
N LEU A 139 -4.92 -10.32 -17.51
CA LEU A 139 -5.55 -9.24 -18.29
C LEU A 139 -4.82 -8.95 -19.62
N LEU A 140 -4.02 -9.90 -20.14
CA LEU A 140 -3.30 -9.71 -21.39
C LEU A 140 -4.28 -9.46 -22.57
N ASP A 141 -5.39 -10.19 -22.62
CA ASP A 141 -6.45 -10.07 -23.62
C ASP A 141 -7.15 -8.68 -23.59
N LYS A 142 -7.04 -7.94 -22.50
CA LYS A 142 -7.60 -6.61 -22.30
C LYS A 142 -6.59 -5.47 -22.50
N ALA A 143 -5.36 -5.75 -22.93
CA ALA A 143 -4.28 -4.77 -23.01
C ALA A 143 -4.65 -3.47 -23.78
N LEU A 144 -5.43 -3.59 -24.85
CA LEU A 144 -5.83 -2.46 -25.70
C LEU A 144 -7.19 -1.86 -25.32
N VAL A 145 -7.92 -2.48 -24.39
CA VAL A 145 -9.21 -1.98 -23.90
C VAL A 145 -9.00 -0.73 -23.02
N ARG A 146 -9.92 0.21 -23.05
CA ARG A 146 -9.89 1.39 -22.18
C ARG A 146 -10.17 0.99 -20.74
N ALA A 147 -9.47 1.63 -19.79
CA ALA A 147 -9.57 1.29 -18.36
C ALA A 147 -10.99 1.55 -17.80
N ASP A 148 -11.74 2.53 -18.33
CA ASP A 148 -13.11 2.81 -17.90
C ASP A 148 -14.15 1.75 -18.34
N GLN A 149 -13.79 0.83 -19.22
CA GLN A 149 -14.63 -0.29 -19.66
C GLN A 149 -14.44 -1.55 -18.82
N LEU A 150 -13.54 -1.53 -17.84
CA LEU A 150 -13.25 -2.66 -16.99
C LEU A 150 -14.14 -2.69 -15.73
N SER A 151 -14.42 -3.88 -15.21
CA SER A 151 -15.00 -4.04 -13.87
C SER A 151 -14.04 -3.55 -12.78
N GLY A 152 -14.56 -3.21 -11.58
CA GLY A 152 -13.74 -2.76 -10.46
C GLY A 152 -12.59 -3.71 -10.10
N GLY A 153 -12.85 -5.02 -10.07
CA GLY A 153 -11.81 -6.02 -9.82
C GLY A 153 -10.77 -6.12 -10.94
N GLN A 154 -11.18 -5.88 -12.20
CA GLN A 154 -10.24 -5.77 -13.33
C GLN A 154 -9.40 -4.51 -13.22
N GLN A 155 -9.99 -3.37 -12.89
CA GLN A 155 -9.27 -2.11 -12.67
C GLN A 155 -8.25 -2.25 -11.54
N GLN A 156 -8.60 -2.94 -10.46
CA GLN A 156 -7.67 -3.22 -9.36
C GLN A 156 -6.49 -4.08 -9.83
N ARG A 157 -6.74 -5.10 -10.63
CA ARG A 157 -5.67 -5.91 -11.23
C ARG A 157 -4.77 -5.10 -12.16
N VAL A 158 -5.29 -4.12 -12.89
CA VAL A 158 -4.46 -3.16 -13.65
C VAL A 158 -3.59 -2.32 -12.71
N GLY A 159 -4.11 -1.89 -11.56
CA GLY A 159 -3.34 -1.21 -10.51
C GLY A 159 -2.18 -2.06 -9.98
N ILE A 160 -2.42 -3.36 -9.77
CA ILE A 160 -1.36 -4.32 -9.40
C ILE A 160 -0.32 -4.44 -10.52
N ALA A 161 -0.73 -4.64 -11.77
CA ALA A 161 0.19 -4.73 -12.92
C ALA A 161 1.04 -3.45 -13.07
N ARG A 162 0.45 -2.27 -12.84
CA ARG A 162 1.17 -0.99 -12.85
C ARG A 162 2.23 -0.90 -11.74
N ALA A 163 1.99 -1.50 -10.58
CA ALA A 163 2.99 -1.60 -9.53
C ALA A 163 4.08 -2.62 -9.91
N LEU A 164 3.73 -3.77 -10.47
CA LEU A 164 4.66 -4.84 -10.84
C LEU A 164 5.62 -4.46 -11.98
N VAL A 165 5.16 -3.67 -12.96
CA VAL A 165 6.02 -3.25 -14.09
C VAL A 165 7.21 -2.41 -13.65
N GLN A 166 7.16 -1.83 -12.45
CA GLN A 166 8.30 -1.14 -11.82
C GLN A 166 9.39 -2.11 -11.36
N LYS A 167 9.13 -3.43 -11.32
CA LYS A 167 10.01 -4.44 -10.71
C LYS A 167 10.35 -4.06 -9.27
N PRO A 168 9.34 -3.86 -8.42
CA PRO A 168 9.55 -3.39 -7.05
C PRO A 168 10.18 -4.46 -6.17
N ARG A 169 10.78 -4.05 -5.06
CA ARG A 169 11.18 -4.91 -3.94
C ARG A 169 10.17 -4.84 -2.80
N LEU A 170 9.42 -3.75 -2.75
CA LEU A 170 8.40 -3.47 -1.74
C LEU A 170 7.07 -3.10 -2.43
N ILE A 171 5.99 -3.70 -2.00
CA ILE A 171 4.62 -3.33 -2.37
C ILE A 171 3.96 -2.69 -1.16
N LEU A 172 3.41 -1.50 -1.35
CA LEU A 172 2.55 -0.82 -0.39
C LEU A 172 1.14 -0.76 -0.97
N ALA A 173 0.16 -1.39 -0.34
CA ALA A 173 -1.21 -1.43 -0.84
C ALA A 173 -2.18 -0.80 0.17
N ASP A 174 -2.76 0.34 -0.21
CA ASP A 174 -3.71 1.09 0.60
C ASP A 174 -5.14 0.65 0.27
N GLU A 175 -5.71 -0.22 1.11
CA GLU A 175 -7.07 -0.77 1.00
C GLU A 175 -7.41 -1.31 -0.41
N PRO A 176 -6.60 -2.25 -0.94
CA PRO A 176 -6.67 -2.62 -2.35
C PRO A 176 -7.97 -3.32 -2.76
N VAL A 177 -8.86 -3.65 -1.82
CA VAL A 177 -10.10 -4.40 -2.08
C VAL A 177 -11.35 -3.78 -1.43
N ALA A 178 -11.26 -2.58 -0.87
CA ALA A 178 -12.34 -1.97 -0.08
C ALA A 178 -13.65 -1.75 -0.85
N SER A 179 -13.57 -1.55 -2.17
CA SER A 179 -14.74 -1.27 -3.03
C SER A 179 -15.23 -2.49 -3.82
N LEU A 180 -14.72 -3.70 -3.50
CA LEU A 180 -15.03 -4.92 -4.20
C LEU A 180 -15.97 -5.81 -3.39
N ASP A 181 -16.80 -6.60 -4.09
CA ASP A 181 -17.55 -7.68 -3.44
C ASP A 181 -16.60 -8.72 -2.81
N PRO A 182 -17.03 -9.45 -1.76
CA PRO A 182 -16.15 -10.35 -1.00
C PRO A 182 -15.43 -11.39 -1.87
N GLY A 183 -16.13 -11.98 -2.85
CA GLY A 183 -15.55 -13.00 -3.72
C GLY A 183 -14.50 -12.43 -4.70
N THR A 184 -14.70 -11.20 -5.20
CA THR A 184 -13.71 -10.51 -6.03
C THR A 184 -12.54 -10.02 -5.18
N ALA A 185 -12.79 -9.51 -3.97
CA ALA A 185 -11.77 -9.10 -3.01
C ALA A 185 -10.81 -10.26 -2.69
N GLU A 186 -11.35 -11.43 -2.40
CA GLU A 186 -10.56 -12.64 -2.13
C GLU A 186 -9.67 -13.02 -3.33
N ARG A 187 -10.23 -13.02 -4.55
CA ARG A 187 -9.45 -13.31 -5.76
C ARG A 187 -8.31 -12.33 -5.99
N VAL A 188 -8.54 -11.03 -5.77
CA VAL A 188 -7.52 -9.99 -5.94
C VAL A 188 -6.44 -10.09 -4.87
N LEU A 189 -6.80 -10.35 -3.60
CA LEU A 189 -5.83 -10.55 -2.53
C LEU A 189 -5.02 -11.84 -2.73
N SER A 190 -5.66 -12.95 -3.12
CA SER A 190 -4.98 -14.20 -3.42
C SER A 190 -3.98 -14.03 -4.57
N LEU A 191 -4.35 -13.29 -5.62
CA LEU A 191 -3.46 -12.97 -6.72
C LEU A 191 -2.25 -12.16 -6.25
N LEU A 192 -2.48 -11.06 -5.51
CA LEU A 192 -1.40 -10.21 -4.98
C LEU A 192 -0.47 -10.99 -4.06
N HIS A 193 -1.04 -11.74 -3.11
CA HIS A 193 -0.28 -12.57 -2.18
C HIS A 193 0.56 -13.63 -2.94
N GLY A 194 -0.05 -14.35 -3.89
CA GLY A 194 0.64 -15.36 -4.70
C GLY A 194 1.81 -14.77 -5.49
N ILE A 195 1.64 -13.58 -6.09
CA ILE A 195 2.71 -12.88 -6.80
C ILE A 195 3.83 -12.48 -5.83
N CYS A 196 3.50 -11.90 -4.67
CA CYS A 196 4.50 -11.50 -3.68
C CYS A 196 5.33 -12.68 -3.20
N ARG A 197 4.68 -13.82 -2.93
CA ARG A 197 5.37 -15.06 -2.51
C ARG A 197 6.25 -15.65 -3.61
N ALA A 198 5.76 -15.71 -4.84
CA ALA A 198 6.52 -16.27 -5.98
C ALA A 198 7.78 -15.47 -6.30
N ASP A 199 7.72 -14.14 -6.17
CA ASP A 199 8.85 -13.25 -6.48
C ASP A 199 9.70 -12.88 -5.25
N GLY A 200 9.34 -13.34 -4.04
CA GLY A 200 10.00 -12.93 -2.80
C GLY A 200 9.86 -11.44 -2.48
N LEU A 201 8.74 -10.82 -2.90
CA LEU A 201 8.47 -9.40 -2.66
C LEU A 201 8.04 -9.17 -1.20
N THR A 202 8.49 -8.07 -0.64
CA THR A 202 7.94 -7.56 0.63
C THR A 202 6.62 -6.84 0.35
N ALA A 203 5.59 -7.09 1.16
CA ALA A 203 4.32 -6.39 1.01
C ALA A 203 3.82 -5.84 2.36
N VAL A 204 3.28 -4.62 2.33
CA VAL A 204 2.52 -4.03 3.44
C VAL A 204 1.15 -3.63 2.89
N VAL A 205 0.10 -4.29 3.37
CA VAL A 205 -1.25 -4.18 2.83
C VAL A 205 -2.21 -3.73 3.93
N SER A 206 -2.89 -2.59 3.76
CA SER A 206 -3.94 -2.20 4.70
C SER A 206 -5.25 -2.88 4.36
N LEU A 207 -5.90 -3.44 5.36
CA LEU A 207 -7.21 -4.10 5.27
C LEU A 207 -8.12 -3.63 6.40
N HIS A 208 -9.44 -3.76 6.18
CA HIS A 208 -10.47 -3.57 7.22
C HIS A 208 -11.04 -4.88 7.74
N GLN A 209 -10.94 -5.97 6.95
CA GLN A 209 -11.58 -7.24 7.25
C GLN A 209 -10.61 -8.14 7.98
N LEU A 210 -10.99 -8.53 9.19
CA LEU A 210 -10.20 -9.40 10.07
C LEU A 210 -9.91 -10.76 9.43
N ASP A 211 -10.91 -11.34 8.76
CA ASP A 211 -10.78 -12.65 8.12
C ASP A 211 -9.71 -12.66 7.03
N PHE A 212 -9.67 -11.63 6.19
CA PHE A 212 -8.61 -11.50 5.19
C PHE A 212 -7.25 -11.24 5.83
N ALA A 213 -7.19 -10.44 6.91
CA ALA A 213 -5.96 -10.20 7.63
C ALA A 213 -5.39 -11.49 8.23
N LYS A 214 -6.23 -12.31 8.87
CA LYS A 214 -5.83 -13.61 9.44
C LYS A 214 -5.44 -14.63 8.36
N ARG A 215 -6.08 -14.58 7.19
CA ARG A 215 -5.83 -15.54 6.11
C ARG A 215 -4.57 -15.25 5.29
N PHE A 216 -4.28 -13.98 5.01
CA PHE A 216 -3.20 -13.58 4.11
C PHE A 216 -1.97 -13.03 4.84
N GLY A 217 -2.15 -12.45 6.03
CA GLY A 217 -1.07 -11.85 6.80
C GLY A 217 -0.15 -12.90 7.44
N GLU A 218 1.15 -12.74 7.29
CA GLU A 218 2.16 -13.46 8.08
C GLU A 218 2.46 -12.71 9.38
N ARG A 219 2.28 -11.40 9.34
CA ARG A 219 2.35 -10.47 10.46
C ARG A 219 1.23 -9.48 10.35
N ILE A 220 0.55 -9.23 11.45
CA ILE A 220 -0.50 -8.22 11.56
C ILE A 220 0.01 -7.09 12.45
N ILE A 221 -0.12 -5.85 11.96
CA ILE A 221 0.13 -4.65 12.74
C ILE A 221 -1.23 -3.97 12.90
N GLY A 222 -1.73 -3.95 14.12
CA GLY A 222 -2.99 -3.32 14.48
C GLY A 222 -2.79 -1.86 14.87
N LEU A 223 -3.49 -0.94 14.18
CA LEU A 223 -3.50 0.48 14.50
C LEU A 223 -4.83 0.91 15.09
N ALA A 224 -4.78 1.71 16.16
CA ALA A 224 -5.93 2.40 16.74
C ALA A 224 -5.51 3.84 17.11
N ALA A 225 -6.27 4.85 16.69
CA ALA A 225 -6.05 6.26 17.00
C ALA A 225 -4.59 6.73 16.80
N GLY A 226 -3.95 6.28 15.72
CA GLY A 226 -2.57 6.64 15.38
C GLY A 226 -1.47 5.89 16.15
N HIS A 227 -1.83 4.89 16.96
CA HIS A 227 -0.88 4.06 17.73
C HIS A 227 -0.87 2.62 17.22
N ILE A 228 0.27 1.94 17.31
CA ILE A 228 0.35 0.49 17.17
C ILE A 228 -0.12 -0.12 18.49
N VAL A 229 -1.22 -0.88 18.44
CA VAL A 229 -1.79 -1.58 19.61
C VAL A 229 -1.60 -3.09 19.53
N PHE A 230 -1.23 -3.59 18.36
CA PHE A 230 -0.90 -4.99 18.14
C PHE A 230 0.23 -5.12 17.11
N ASP A 231 1.16 -6.03 17.35
CA ASP A 231 2.20 -6.41 16.41
C ASP A 231 2.58 -7.88 16.63
N GLY A 232 2.21 -8.72 15.70
CA GLY A 232 2.46 -10.16 15.84
C GLY A 232 1.86 -11.01 14.73
N PRO A 233 2.04 -12.33 14.82
CA PRO A 233 1.44 -13.27 13.88
C PRO A 233 -0.08 -13.36 14.09
N PRO A 234 -0.84 -13.75 13.04
CA PRO A 234 -2.30 -13.81 13.07
C PRO A 234 -2.90 -14.61 14.22
N GLU A 235 -2.22 -15.67 14.63
CA GLU A 235 -2.67 -16.59 15.70
C GLU A 235 -2.71 -15.93 17.09
N ARG A 236 -1.96 -14.86 17.27
CA ARG A 236 -1.94 -14.07 18.51
C ARG A 236 -3.01 -13.00 18.58
N LEU A 237 -3.72 -12.74 17.48
CA LEU A 237 -4.78 -11.73 17.43
C LEU A 237 -6.07 -12.35 18.00
N ASP A 238 -6.31 -12.15 19.28
CA ASP A 238 -7.51 -12.57 19.98
C ASP A 238 -8.67 -11.58 19.80
N ASP A 239 -9.87 -11.99 20.23
CA ASP A 239 -11.09 -11.19 20.10
C ASP A 239 -11.04 -9.91 20.95
N ALA A 240 -10.34 -9.91 22.09
CA ALA A 240 -10.18 -8.74 22.92
C ALA A 240 -9.33 -7.67 22.24
N THR A 241 -8.22 -8.05 21.62
CA THR A 241 -7.37 -7.16 20.82
C THR A 241 -8.09 -6.71 19.55
N ALA A 242 -8.82 -7.60 18.88
CA ALA A 242 -9.66 -7.22 17.75
C ALA A 242 -10.74 -6.20 18.16
N GLY A 243 -11.35 -6.36 19.33
CA GLY A 243 -12.28 -5.38 19.91
C GLY A 243 -11.63 -4.00 20.12
N GLN A 244 -10.39 -3.93 20.56
CA GLN A 244 -9.66 -2.66 20.69
C GLN A 244 -9.38 -1.98 19.34
N LEU A 245 -9.13 -2.76 18.28
CA LEU A 245 -8.89 -2.25 16.93
C LEU A 245 -10.14 -1.62 16.29
N TYR A 246 -11.32 -2.12 16.61
CA TYR A 246 -12.59 -1.69 16.02
C TYR A 246 -13.54 -1.01 17.01
N GLY A 247 -13.37 -1.23 18.32
CA GLY A 247 -14.27 -0.78 19.40
C GLY A 247 -13.78 0.43 20.19
N ALA A 248 -12.67 1.07 19.82
CA ALA A 248 -12.26 2.29 20.51
C ALA A 248 -13.30 3.39 20.22
N PRO A 249 -13.99 3.96 21.24
CA PRO A 249 -14.80 5.13 21.04
C PRO A 249 -13.90 6.24 20.48
N THR A 250 -14.34 6.92 19.46
CA THR A 250 -13.75 8.17 18.97
C THR A 250 -13.70 9.14 20.14
N LEU A 251 -12.58 9.20 20.84
CA LEU A 251 -12.32 10.24 21.83
C LEU A 251 -12.24 11.57 21.06
N GLY A 252 -13.36 12.32 21.03
CA GLY A 252 -13.39 13.66 20.49
C GLY A 252 -14.46 14.01 19.47
N ALA A 253 -15.54 13.24 19.30
CA ALA A 253 -16.75 13.80 18.73
C ALA A 253 -17.50 14.57 19.85
N PRO A 254 -17.71 15.90 19.73
CA PRO A 254 -18.60 16.59 20.65
C PRO A 254 -20.00 15.99 20.48
N VAL A 255 -20.59 15.56 21.58
CA VAL A 255 -21.99 15.13 21.67
C VAL A 255 -22.86 16.35 21.31
N LEU A 256 -23.37 16.36 20.06
CA LEU A 256 -24.34 17.36 19.59
C LEU A 256 -25.75 17.02 20.11
N GLU A 257 -25.92 16.75 21.42
CA GLU A 257 -27.23 16.46 22.01
C GLU A 257 -27.79 17.58 22.90
N GLU A 258 -27.20 18.79 22.92
CA GLU A 258 -27.73 19.90 23.74
C GLU A 258 -28.08 21.18 22.96
N ILE A 259 -28.51 21.10 21.70
CA ILE A 259 -28.96 22.31 20.95
C ILE A 259 -30.47 22.28 20.65
N PHE A 260 -31.24 21.30 21.08
CA PHE A 260 -32.70 21.29 20.95
C PHE A 260 -33.39 20.91 22.28
N ALA A 261 -33.16 21.71 23.31
CA ALA A 261 -34.04 21.80 24.48
C ALA A 261 -34.39 23.26 24.72
#